data_d01d8c12d0fe2ff69e7cddbe9b8fd77c
#
_entry.id   d01d8c12d0fe2ff69e7cddbe9b8fd77c
#
_cell.length_a   1.000
_cell.length_b   1.000
_cell.length_c   1.000
_cell.angle_alpha   90.00
_cell.angle_beta   90.00
_cell.angle_gamma   90.00
#
_symmetry.space_group_name_H-M   'P 1'
#
loop_
_entity.id
_entity.type
_entity.pdbx_description
1 polymer ?
#
loop_
_entity_poly.entity_id
_entity_poly.type
_entity_poly.pdbx_seq_one_letter_code
_entity_poly.pdbx_strand_id
1 'polypeptide(L)'
;PMTVGQLVKAVYRAKELGLLVDLCCDSAEEAKMLATLKPNCLICEPTSLIGTGKTASETYMQEVVNAIHAISDDIIICIGAGTKNGNDVYNAIKNGAQCAGGSSGIFAAENPHAVILDMLDGFKRAIADFPRWQR
;
A
#
# COMPACT_ATOMS: atom_id res chain seq x y z
N PRO A 1 -6.99 -18.15 -10.84
CA PRO A 1 -6.02 -17.08 -11.09
C PRO A 1 -6.32 -16.42 -12.45
N MET A 2 -6.19 -15.10 -12.50
CA MET A 2 -6.38 -14.31 -13.71
C MET A 2 -5.09 -14.35 -14.54
N THR A 3 -5.18 -14.50 -15.86
CA THR A 3 -4.00 -14.35 -16.72
C THR A 3 -3.63 -12.87 -16.85
N VAL A 4 -2.38 -12.56 -17.22
CA VAL A 4 -1.93 -11.18 -17.47
C VAL A 4 -2.82 -10.49 -18.51
N GLY A 5 -3.20 -11.16 -19.58
CA GLY A 5 -4.09 -10.60 -20.61
C GLY A 5 -5.50 -10.29 -20.09
N GLN A 6 -6.02 -11.09 -19.16
CA GLN A 6 -7.31 -10.81 -18.50
C GLN A 6 -7.19 -9.63 -17.56
N LEU A 7 -6.10 -9.52 -16.79
CA LEU A 7 -5.83 -8.39 -15.91
C LEU A 7 -5.77 -7.07 -16.71
N VAL A 8 -5.00 -7.04 -17.79
CA VAL A 8 -4.88 -5.86 -18.66
C VAL A 8 -6.25 -5.42 -19.16
N LYS A 9 -7.06 -6.36 -19.70
CA LYS A 9 -8.42 -6.07 -20.17
C LYS A 9 -9.32 -5.52 -19.06
N ALA A 10 -9.25 -6.11 -17.85
CA ALA A 10 -10.04 -5.67 -16.70
C ALA A 10 -9.68 -4.24 -16.28
N VAL A 11 -8.38 -3.93 -16.18
CA VAL A 11 -7.90 -2.58 -15.83
C VAL A 11 -8.38 -1.54 -16.84
N TYR A 12 -8.20 -1.79 -18.14
CA TYR A 12 -8.65 -0.83 -19.16
C TYR A 12 -10.17 -0.67 -19.14
N ARG A 13 -10.92 -1.78 -18.96
CA ARG A 13 -12.38 -1.69 -18.89
C ARG A 13 -12.86 -0.90 -17.66
N ALA A 14 -12.22 -1.08 -16.52
CA ALA A 14 -12.53 -0.29 -15.33
C ALA A 14 -12.29 1.21 -15.57
N LYS A 15 -11.18 1.56 -16.18
CA LYS A 15 -10.86 2.95 -16.54
C LYS A 15 -11.83 3.57 -17.54
N GLU A 16 -12.25 2.82 -18.57
CA GLU A 16 -13.28 3.26 -19.51
C GLU A 16 -14.60 3.60 -18.83
N LEU A 17 -14.91 2.90 -17.74
CA LEU A 17 -16.11 3.11 -16.93
C LEU A 17 -15.95 4.21 -15.89
N GLY A 18 -14.79 4.88 -15.83
CA GLY A 18 -14.50 5.92 -14.83
C GLY A 18 -14.29 5.39 -13.41
N LEU A 19 -14.00 4.09 -13.25
CA LEU A 19 -13.72 3.48 -11.95
C LEU A 19 -12.28 3.75 -11.53
N LEU A 20 -12.06 3.91 -10.22
CA LEU A 20 -10.74 3.84 -9.63
C LEU A 20 -10.25 2.40 -9.64
N VAL A 21 -8.97 2.22 -9.93
CA VAL A 21 -8.34 0.91 -10.04
C VAL A 21 -7.26 0.78 -8.99
N ASP A 22 -7.45 -0.16 -8.07
CA ASP A 22 -6.47 -0.56 -7.09
C ASP A 22 -6.01 -1.98 -7.40
N LEU A 23 -4.69 -2.20 -7.45
CA LEU A 23 -4.10 -3.52 -7.71
C LEU A 23 -3.21 -3.93 -6.55
N CYS A 24 -3.25 -5.22 -6.20
CA CYS A 24 -2.35 -5.80 -5.19
C CYS A 24 -1.10 -6.39 -5.85
N CYS A 25 0.03 -6.29 -5.18
CA CYS A 25 1.30 -6.91 -5.57
C CYS A 25 2.03 -7.49 -4.37
N ASP A 26 2.76 -8.57 -4.61
CA ASP A 26 3.53 -9.30 -3.61
C ASP A 26 5.00 -8.85 -3.55
N SER A 27 5.58 -8.48 -4.68
CA SER A 27 7.00 -8.13 -4.82
C SER A 27 7.23 -6.82 -5.56
N ALA A 28 8.46 -6.31 -5.51
CA ALA A 28 8.87 -5.12 -6.25
C ALA A 28 8.80 -5.33 -7.78
N GLU A 29 9.06 -6.54 -8.26
CA GLU A 29 8.93 -6.91 -9.69
C GLU A 29 7.49 -6.84 -10.13
N GLU A 30 6.56 -7.40 -9.34
CA GLU A 30 5.11 -7.29 -9.60
C GLU A 30 4.66 -5.84 -9.55
N ALA A 31 5.07 -5.08 -8.53
CA ALA A 31 4.76 -3.66 -8.40
C ALA A 31 5.20 -2.88 -9.65
N LYS A 32 6.42 -3.10 -10.14
CA LYS A 32 6.94 -2.48 -11.36
C LYS A 32 6.13 -2.85 -12.60
N MET A 33 5.78 -4.13 -12.75
CA MET A 33 4.94 -4.60 -13.86
C MET A 33 3.56 -3.94 -13.83
N LEU A 34 2.89 -3.94 -12.67
CA LEU A 34 1.55 -3.41 -12.51
C LEU A 34 1.51 -1.89 -12.63
N ALA A 35 2.57 -1.18 -12.23
CA ALA A 35 2.68 0.27 -12.39
C ALA A 35 2.62 0.71 -13.85
N THR A 36 3.04 -0.14 -14.82
CA THR A 36 2.92 0.16 -16.25
C THR A 36 1.47 0.29 -16.72
N LEU A 37 0.53 -0.32 -16.01
CA LEU A 37 -0.90 -0.18 -16.26
C LEU A 37 -1.48 1.13 -15.69
N LYS A 38 -0.69 1.90 -14.96
CA LYS A 38 -1.06 3.18 -14.32
C LYS A 38 -2.36 3.06 -13.50
N PRO A 39 -2.45 2.15 -12.52
CA PRO A 39 -3.58 2.10 -11.60
C PRO A 39 -3.62 3.39 -10.76
N ASN A 40 -4.73 3.63 -10.05
CA ASN A 40 -4.81 4.71 -9.09
C ASN A 40 -4.00 4.41 -7.82
N CYS A 41 -4.00 3.14 -7.39
CA CYS A 41 -3.25 2.69 -6.23
C CYS A 41 -2.62 1.32 -6.47
N LEU A 42 -1.45 1.09 -5.85
CA LEU A 42 -0.85 -0.22 -5.68
C LEU A 42 -0.81 -0.56 -4.19
N ILE A 43 -1.47 -1.65 -3.84
CA ILE A 43 -1.43 -2.22 -2.49
C ILE A 43 -0.30 -3.25 -2.48
N CYS A 44 0.81 -2.88 -1.83
CA CYS A 44 2.01 -3.69 -1.74
C CYS A 44 1.97 -4.50 -0.44
N GLU A 45 1.76 -5.81 -0.55
CA GLU A 45 1.71 -6.68 0.62
C GLU A 45 2.28 -8.07 0.31
N PRO A 46 3.39 -8.45 0.97
CA PRO A 46 3.91 -9.80 0.84
C PRO A 46 2.89 -10.83 1.32
N THR A 47 2.39 -11.68 0.42
CA THR A 47 1.35 -12.67 0.76
C THR A 47 1.77 -13.61 1.88
N SER A 48 3.07 -13.88 2.01
CA SER A 48 3.64 -14.67 3.11
C SER A 48 3.47 -14.04 4.50
N LEU A 49 3.18 -12.75 4.57
CA LEU A 49 2.97 -12.02 5.85
C LEU A 49 1.50 -11.86 6.21
N ILE A 50 0.58 -12.11 5.28
CA ILE A 50 -0.87 -11.97 5.54
C ILE A 50 -1.29 -12.91 6.67
N GLY A 51 -1.97 -12.36 7.68
CA GLY A 51 -2.44 -13.12 8.84
C GLY A 51 -1.37 -13.51 9.86
N THR A 52 -0.10 -13.17 9.64
CA THR A 52 0.99 -13.50 10.60
C THR A 52 1.16 -12.46 11.70
N GLY A 53 0.58 -11.27 11.56
CA GLY A 53 0.80 -10.12 12.45
C GLY A 53 2.20 -9.51 12.33
N LYS A 54 2.99 -9.92 11.32
CA LYS A 54 4.29 -9.33 11.00
C LYS A 54 4.13 -8.30 9.89
N THR A 55 4.70 -7.12 10.09
CA THR A 55 4.74 -6.06 9.08
C THR A 55 5.84 -6.31 8.04
N ALA A 56 5.68 -5.74 6.86
CA ALA A 56 6.70 -5.73 5.83
C ALA A 56 7.99 -5.04 6.32
N SER A 57 9.14 -5.50 5.87
CA SER A 57 10.44 -4.91 6.22
C SER A 57 10.62 -3.53 5.57
N GLU A 58 11.47 -2.68 6.16
CA GLU A 58 11.84 -1.38 5.56
C GLU A 58 12.46 -1.57 4.16
N THR A 59 13.28 -2.60 3.98
CA THR A 59 13.88 -2.95 2.69
C THR A 59 12.81 -3.21 1.64
N TYR A 60 11.82 -4.06 1.95
CA TYR A 60 10.70 -4.33 1.04
C TYR A 60 9.93 -3.05 0.69
N MET A 61 9.61 -2.21 1.70
CA MET A 61 8.89 -0.96 1.48
C MET A 61 9.65 -0.05 0.53
N GLN A 62 10.97 0.11 0.70
CA GLN A 62 11.81 0.92 -0.16
C GLN A 62 11.92 0.36 -1.58
N GLU A 63 12.04 -0.96 -1.72
CA GLU A 63 12.12 -1.63 -3.02
C GLU A 63 10.85 -1.41 -3.85
N VAL A 64 9.65 -1.63 -3.25
CA VAL A 64 8.39 -1.43 -3.98
C VAL A 64 8.15 0.05 -4.29
N VAL A 65 8.44 0.97 -3.38
CA VAL A 65 8.33 2.41 -3.60
C VAL A 65 9.23 2.86 -4.76
N ASN A 66 10.50 2.45 -4.76
CA ASN A 66 11.43 2.78 -5.84
C ASN A 66 11.00 2.18 -7.18
N ALA A 67 10.50 0.93 -7.18
CA ALA A 67 10.05 0.26 -8.38
C ALA A 67 8.84 0.97 -9.02
N ILE A 68 7.90 1.48 -8.20
CA ILE A 68 6.71 2.21 -8.67
C ILE A 68 7.09 3.59 -9.17
N HIS A 69 7.87 4.37 -8.40
CA HIS A 69 8.30 5.72 -8.79
C HIS A 69 9.18 5.73 -10.05
N ALA A 70 9.90 4.64 -10.32
CA ALA A 70 10.63 4.49 -11.60
C ALA A 70 9.70 4.47 -12.82
N ILE A 71 8.39 4.24 -12.63
CA ILE A 71 7.37 4.21 -13.69
C ILE A 71 6.45 5.44 -13.64
N SER A 72 5.97 5.82 -12.45
CA SER A 72 5.05 6.96 -12.28
C SER A 72 5.00 7.43 -10.83
N ASP A 73 5.02 8.75 -10.64
CA ASP A 73 4.82 9.41 -9.35
C ASP A 73 3.34 9.63 -9.01
N ASP A 74 2.43 9.36 -9.96
CA ASP A 74 0.99 9.60 -9.79
C ASP A 74 0.26 8.42 -9.12
N ILE A 75 0.94 7.28 -8.93
CA ILE A 75 0.34 6.08 -8.35
C ILE A 75 0.43 6.18 -6.82
N ILE A 76 -0.72 6.08 -6.13
CA ILE A 76 -0.75 5.96 -4.67
C ILE A 76 -0.15 4.61 -4.26
N ILE A 77 0.80 4.64 -3.36
CA ILE A 77 1.44 3.45 -2.82
C ILE A 77 0.87 3.17 -1.43
N CYS A 78 0.24 2.02 -1.26
CA CYS A 78 -0.30 1.54 -0.01
C CYS A 78 0.51 0.34 0.49
N ILE A 79 1.02 0.40 1.72
CA ILE A 79 1.64 -0.77 2.36
C ILE A 79 0.57 -1.53 3.14
N GLY A 80 0.35 -2.77 2.74
CA GLY A 80 -0.51 -3.74 3.42
C GLY A 80 0.29 -4.69 4.31
N ALA A 81 -0.31 -5.82 4.66
CA ALA A 81 0.21 -6.91 5.48
C ALA A 81 0.74 -6.53 6.86
N GLY A 82 0.06 -7.04 7.89
CA GLY A 82 0.51 -6.94 9.28
C GLY A 82 0.42 -5.56 9.93
N THR A 83 -0.02 -4.53 9.24
CA THR A 83 -0.23 -3.19 9.82
C THR A 83 -1.31 -3.25 10.89
N LYS A 84 -0.99 -2.87 12.14
CA LYS A 84 -1.85 -3.04 13.31
C LYS A 84 -1.78 -1.91 14.33
N ASN A 85 -0.89 -0.94 14.17
CA ASN A 85 -0.70 0.17 15.10
C ASN A 85 -0.12 1.41 14.40
N GLY A 86 -0.05 2.53 15.12
CA GLY A 86 0.45 3.79 14.61
C GLY A 86 1.92 3.78 14.21
N ASN A 87 2.76 2.97 14.84
CA ASN A 87 4.16 2.86 14.44
C ASN A 87 4.32 2.14 13.10
N ASP A 88 3.49 1.14 12.82
CA ASP A 88 3.49 0.47 11.51
C ASP A 88 3.13 1.46 10.40
N VAL A 89 2.09 2.29 10.62
CA VAL A 89 1.69 3.36 9.71
C VAL A 89 2.81 4.40 9.55
N TYR A 90 3.38 4.87 10.67
CA TYR A 90 4.50 5.81 10.65
C TYR A 90 5.65 5.29 9.78
N ASN A 91 6.04 4.03 9.96
CA ASN A 91 7.12 3.41 9.19
C ASN A 91 6.80 3.31 7.70
N ALA A 92 5.57 2.97 7.32
CA ALA A 92 5.16 2.92 5.93
C ALA A 92 5.29 4.30 5.26
N ILE A 93 4.77 5.35 5.90
CA ILE A 93 4.84 6.72 5.37
C ILE A 93 6.29 7.24 5.36
N LYS A 94 7.08 6.96 6.40
CA LYS A 94 8.53 7.25 6.45
C LYS A 94 9.26 6.67 5.24
N ASN A 95 8.94 5.46 4.83
CA ASN A 95 9.56 4.75 3.72
C ASN A 95 8.99 5.11 2.34
N GLY A 96 8.05 6.06 2.25
CA GLY A 96 7.61 6.65 0.99
C GLY A 96 6.21 6.27 0.54
N ALA A 97 5.49 5.44 1.29
CA ALA A 97 4.09 5.16 1.00
C ALA A 97 3.19 6.38 1.31
N GLN A 98 2.07 6.51 0.62
CA GLN A 98 1.02 7.49 0.87
C GLN A 98 -0.12 6.92 1.70
N CYS A 99 -0.16 5.60 1.82
CA CYS A 99 -1.22 4.87 2.51
C CYS A 99 -0.63 3.67 3.24
N ALA A 100 -1.24 3.31 4.34
CA ALA A 100 -0.98 2.05 5.02
C ALA A 100 -2.27 1.56 5.66
N GLY A 101 -2.45 0.25 5.70
CA GLY A 101 -3.64 -0.33 6.29
C GLY A 101 -3.55 -1.83 6.47
N GLY A 102 -4.57 -2.38 7.10
CA GLY A 102 -4.71 -3.81 7.32
C GLY A 102 -6.14 -4.14 7.75
N SER A 103 -6.58 -5.35 7.48
CA SER A 103 -7.90 -5.81 7.89
C SER A 103 -7.86 -6.50 9.26
N SER A 104 -7.09 -7.58 9.40
CA SER A 104 -7.04 -8.36 10.65
C SER A 104 -6.47 -7.56 11.83
N GLY A 105 -5.47 -6.72 11.61
CA GLY A 105 -4.89 -5.87 12.65
C GLY A 105 -5.90 -4.89 13.27
N ILE A 106 -6.95 -4.53 12.53
CA ILE A 106 -8.01 -3.63 12.99
C ILE A 106 -9.19 -4.45 13.51
N PHE A 107 -9.78 -5.29 12.67
CA PHE A 107 -11.07 -5.94 12.97
C PHE A 107 -10.98 -7.09 13.98
N ALA A 108 -9.81 -7.70 14.16
CA ALA A 108 -9.57 -8.70 15.19
C ALA A 108 -9.09 -8.12 16.53
N ALA A 109 -8.89 -6.80 16.62
CA ALA A 109 -8.49 -6.15 17.86
C ALA A 109 -9.67 -6.09 18.85
N GLU A 110 -9.37 -6.12 20.13
CA GLU A 110 -10.36 -5.96 21.21
C GLU A 110 -11.10 -4.60 21.10
N ASN A 111 -10.38 -3.56 20.70
CA ASN A 111 -10.94 -2.23 20.44
C ASN A 111 -10.47 -1.68 19.09
N PRO A 112 -11.18 -1.99 17.99
CA PRO A 112 -10.84 -1.51 16.64
C PRO A 112 -10.77 0.01 16.52
N HIS A 113 -11.64 0.72 17.24
CA HIS A 113 -11.66 2.19 17.23
C HIS A 113 -10.37 2.78 17.80
N ALA A 114 -9.86 2.23 18.93
CA ALA A 114 -8.60 2.68 19.50
C ALA A 114 -7.42 2.42 18.55
N VAL A 115 -7.43 1.27 17.85
CA VAL A 115 -6.41 0.96 16.84
C VAL A 115 -6.42 1.98 15.69
N ILE A 116 -7.59 2.34 15.18
CA ILE A 116 -7.71 3.35 14.12
C ILE A 116 -7.21 4.71 14.59
N LEU A 117 -7.53 5.13 15.81
CA LEU A 117 -7.03 6.39 16.37
C LEU A 117 -5.50 6.40 16.51
N ASP A 118 -4.91 5.30 16.96
CA ASP A 118 -3.46 5.14 17.05
C ASP A 118 -2.80 5.18 15.65
N MET A 119 -3.40 4.51 14.65
CA MET A 119 -2.94 4.56 13.27
C MET A 119 -2.99 5.99 12.69
N LEU A 120 -4.06 6.74 12.96
CA LEU A 120 -4.19 8.14 12.54
C LEU A 120 -3.14 9.04 13.21
N ASP A 121 -2.81 8.79 14.49
CA ASP A 121 -1.72 9.49 15.17
C ASP A 121 -0.37 9.18 14.52
N GLY A 122 -0.10 7.91 14.23
CA GLY A 122 1.10 7.50 13.50
C GLY A 122 1.25 8.20 12.15
N PHE A 123 0.15 8.31 11.40
CA PHE A 123 0.10 9.03 10.12
C PHE A 123 0.41 10.52 10.31
N LYS A 124 -0.22 11.19 11.29
CA LYS A 124 0.04 12.60 11.59
C LYS A 124 1.50 12.87 11.93
N ARG A 125 2.10 12.03 12.78
CA ARG A 125 3.52 12.13 13.13
C ARG A 125 4.41 12.01 11.89
N ALA A 126 4.14 11.00 11.05
CA ALA A 126 4.92 10.77 9.85
C ALA A 126 4.85 11.96 8.87
N ILE A 127 3.68 12.56 8.66
CA ILE A 127 3.53 13.76 7.81
C ILE A 127 4.28 14.95 8.38
N ALA A 128 4.29 15.15 9.72
CA ALA A 128 5.02 16.22 10.37
C ALA A 128 6.54 16.06 10.19
N ASP A 129 7.04 14.83 10.33
CA ASP A 129 8.47 14.54 10.23
C ASP A 129 8.97 14.47 8.77
N PHE A 130 8.10 14.11 7.83
CA PHE A 130 8.41 13.94 6.41
C PHE A 130 7.46 14.74 5.50
N PRO A 131 7.61 16.09 5.42
CA PRO A 131 6.65 16.98 4.75
C PRO A 131 6.60 16.88 3.22
N ARG A 132 7.21 15.84 2.61
CA ARG A 132 7.21 15.61 1.16
C ARG A 132 5.80 15.48 0.55
N TRP A 133 4.78 15.31 1.36
CA TRP A 133 3.37 15.19 0.96
C TRP A 133 2.60 16.52 0.94
N GLN A 134 3.26 17.62 1.21
CA GLN A 134 2.66 18.98 1.21
C GLN A 134 2.72 19.66 -0.18
N ARG A 135 2.91 18.88 -1.25
CA ARG A 135 2.94 19.40 -2.63
C ARG A 135 1.58 19.25 -3.31
#